data_4cb7800c9bd5e52538114ca44a606b8e
#
_entry.id   4cb7800c9bd5e52538114ca44a606b8e
#
_cell.length_a   1.000
_cell.length_b   1.000
_cell.length_c   1.000
_cell.angle_alpha   90.00
_cell.angle_beta   90.00
_cell.angle_gamma   90.00
#
_symmetry.space_group_name_H-M   'P 1'
#
loop_
_entity.id
_entity.type
_entity.pdbx_description
1 polymer ?
#
loop_
_entity_poly.entity_id
_entity_poly.type
_entity_poly.pdbx_seq_one_letter_code
_entity_poly.pdbx_strand_id
1 'polypeptide(L)'
;LSAAQEAFPGAVEWTVEAGRPDTIDREKLAMLKSRGIGRISVNPQTFSDETLARIGRKHTGADTVRAYEMARSMGFDDINMDLIAALPGETPEVFSRTLDRVIELDPESVTVHALAIKRSSRLHERLHVEGGGPAPAAAGGAAEMIAMARARLTEGGWRPYYLYRQKYMAGNLENVGYAKPGRACLYNIGNMEETASVLALGAG
;
A
#
# COMPACT_ATOMS: atom_id res chain seq x y z
N LEU A 1 0.92 5.20 -21.36
CA LEU A 1 0.27 6.34 -20.71
C LEU A 1 -0.32 7.29 -21.75
N SER A 2 0.45 7.78 -22.78
CA SER A 2 -0.04 8.71 -23.81
C SER A 2 -1.30 8.21 -24.50
N ALA A 3 -1.31 6.97 -25.00
CA ALA A 3 -2.47 6.39 -25.65
C ALA A 3 -3.71 6.33 -24.75
N ALA A 4 -3.53 6.08 -23.45
CA ALA A 4 -4.63 6.10 -22.50
C ALA A 4 -5.17 7.52 -22.31
N GLN A 5 -4.29 8.52 -22.21
CA GLN A 5 -4.69 9.92 -22.05
C GLN A 5 -5.39 10.47 -23.30
N GLU A 6 -4.95 10.05 -24.49
CA GLU A 6 -5.62 10.36 -25.76
C GLU A 6 -7.02 9.72 -25.85
N ALA A 7 -7.14 8.47 -25.39
CA ALA A 7 -8.42 7.77 -25.39
C ALA A 7 -9.42 8.31 -24.35
N PHE A 8 -8.94 8.87 -23.23
CA PHE A 8 -9.76 9.36 -22.13
C PHE A 8 -9.41 10.80 -21.74
N PRO A 9 -9.62 11.78 -22.64
CA PRO A 9 -9.22 13.18 -22.40
C PRO A 9 -10.00 13.87 -21.26
N GLY A 10 -11.15 13.31 -20.88
CA GLY A 10 -11.99 13.81 -19.78
C GLY A 10 -11.75 13.13 -18.43
N ALA A 11 -10.69 12.32 -18.29
CA ALA A 11 -10.41 11.66 -17.01
C ALA A 11 -10.13 12.69 -15.90
N VAL A 12 -10.85 12.57 -14.82
CA VAL A 12 -10.77 13.49 -13.67
C VAL A 12 -9.67 13.13 -12.67
N GLU A 13 -9.21 11.88 -12.70
CA GLU A 13 -8.13 11.39 -11.85
C GLU A 13 -7.20 10.46 -12.66
N TRP A 14 -5.89 10.69 -12.53
CA TRP A 14 -4.85 9.81 -13.01
C TRP A 14 -4.01 9.33 -11.84
N THR A 15 -4.14 8.05 -11.50
CA THR A 15 -3.34 7.40 -10.47
C THR A 15 -2.38 6.40 -11.10
N VAL A 16 -1.14 6.40 -10.66
CA VAL A 16 -0.13 5.42 -11.10
C VAL A 16 0.42 4.66 -9.90
N GLU A 17 0.25 3.34 -9.93
CA GLU A 17 0.97 2.44 -9.05
C GLU A 17 2.46 2.49 -9.42
N ALA A 18 3.21 3.43 -8.83
CA ALA A 18 4.65 3.54 -9.06
C ALA A 18 5.39 2.32 -8.48
N GLY A 19 4.77 1.69 -7.50
CA GLY A 19 5.07 0.35 -7.04
C GLY A 19 6.13 0.30 -5.94
N ARG A 20 7.06 -0.66 -6.06
CA ARG A 20 8.07 -0.87 -5.05
C ARG A 20 9.10 0.26 -5.04
N PRO A 21 9.57 0.70 -3.86
CA PRO A 21 10.58 1.75 -3.73
C PRO A 21 11.83 1.54 -4.60
N ASP A 22 12.29 0.29 -4.74
CA ASP A 22 13.46 -0.08 -5.56
C ASP A 22 13.25 0.05 -7.08
N THR A 23 12.03 0.35 -7.52
CA THR A 23 11.68 0.56 -8.94
C THR A 23 11.32 2.01 -9.26
N ILE A 24 11.42 2.89 -8.26
CA ILE A 24 11.11 4.31 -8.40
C ILE A 24 12.42 5.07 -8.55
N ASP A 25 12.57 5.75 -9.68
CA ASP A 25 13.72 6.60 -9.97
C ASP A 25 13.27 7.99 -10.45
N ARG A 26 14.23 8.90 -10.55
CA ARG A 26 13.98 10.29 -10.94
C ARG A 26 13.43 10.41 -12.37
N GLU A 27 13.91 9.58 -13.28
CA GLU A 27 13.48 9.61 -14.69
C GLU A 27 12.00 9.21 -14.82
N LYS A 28 11.61 8.11 -14.17
CA LYS A 28 10.23 7.65 -14.10
C LYS A 28 9.31 8.71 -13.49
N LEU A 29 9.70 9.29 -12.35
CA LEU A 29 8.91 10.33 -11.71
C LEU A 29 8.80 11.59 -12.58
N ALA A 30 9.89 12.03 -13.24
CA ALA A 30 9.87 13.15 -14.17
C ALA A 30 8.91 12.90 -15.34
N MET A 31 8.95 11.72 -15.91
CA MET A 31 8.05 11.31 -17.00
C MET A 31 6.58 11.33 -16.53
N LEU A 32 6.28 10.77 -15.37
CA LEU A 32 4.93 10.77 -14.82
C LEU A 32 4.43 12.21 -14.57
N LYS A 33 5.27 13.05 -13.95
CA LYS A 33 4.92 14.44 -13.67
C LYS A 33 4.69 15.25 -14.94
N SER A 34 5.55 15.09 -15.95
CA SER A 34 5.39 15.76 -17.26
C SER A 34 4.10 15.38 -17.99
N ARG A 35 3.50 14.24 -17.65
CA ARG A 35 2.22 13.75 -18.16
C ARG A 35 1.02 14.10 -17.29
N GLY A 36 1.19 14.99 -16.31
CA GLY A 36 0.08 15.45 -15.46
C GLY A 36 -0.43 14.40 -14.47
N ILE A 37 0.38 13.38 -14.15
CA ILE A 37 0.00 12.42 -13.10
C ILE A 37 0.03 13.14 -11.75
N GLY A 38 -1.13 13.20 -11.09
CA GLY A 38 -1.29 13.86 -9.80
C GLY A 38 -1.00 12.92 -8.62
N ARG A 39 -1.43 11.66 -8.74
CA ARG A 39 -1.39 10.68 -7.67
C ARG A 39 -0.49 9.50 -8.02
N ILE A 40 0.37 9.12 -7.08
CA ILE A 40 1.20 7.92 -7.17
C ILE A 40 1.13 7.09 -5.88
N SER A 41 1.53 5.81 -5.96
CA SER A 41 1.75 5.00 -4.77
C SER A 41 3.24 4.69 -4.59
N VAL A 42 3.69 4.72 -3.34
CA VAL A 42 5.01 4.24 -2.89
C VAL A 42 4.76 3.20 -1.80
N ASN A 43 4.90 1.91 -2.14
CA ASN A 43 4.36 0.81 -1.34
C ASN A 43 5.45 0.12 -0.49
N PRO A 44 5.67 0.54 0.78
CA PRO A 44 6.68 -0.05 1.66
C PRO A 44 6.32 -1.48 2.10
N GLN A 45 5.07 -1.78 2.32
CA GLN A 45 4.50 -2.94 3.00
C GLN A 45 4.81 -2.95 4.52
N THR A 46 6.04 -2.70 4.91
CA THR A 46 6.55 -2.50 6.26
C THR A 46 7.84 -1.68 6.20
N PHE A 47 8.28 -1.10 7.32
CA PHE A 47 9.61 -0.47 7.44
C PHE A 47 10.64 -1.37 8.15
N SER A 48 10.27 -2.63 8.47
CA SER A 48 11.20 -3.62 9.02
C SER A 48 12.00 -4.30 7.91
N ASP A 49 13.29 -3.99 7.82
CA ASP A 49 14.19 -4.59 6.81
C ASP A 49 14.25 -6.12 6.94
N GLU A 50 14.21 -6.64 8.18
CA GLU A 50 14.16 -8.07 8.43
C GLU A 50 12.90 -8.71 7.85
N THR A 51 11.74 -8.07 8.07
CA THR A 51 10.46 -8.53 7.52
C THR A 51 10.44 -8.42 5.99
N LEU A 52 10.95 -7.31 5.43
CA LEU A 52 11.08 -7.13 3.97
C LEU A 52 11.91 -8.24 3.33
N ALA A 53 13.08 -8.55 3.89
CA ALA A 53 13.93 -9.64 3.40
C ALA A 53 13.20 -10.98 3.47
N ARG A 54 12.49 -11.25 4.58
CA ARG A 54 11.72 -12.49 4.79
C ARG A 54 10.61 -12.69 3.77
N ILE A 55 9.91 -11.63 3.37
CA ILE A 55 8.86 -11.70 2.33
C ILE A 55 9.42 -11.55 0.90
N GLY A 56 10.75 -11.53 0.74
CA GLY A 56 11.43 -11.49 -0.56
C GLY A 56 11.39 -10.12 -1.25
N ARG A 57 11.25 -9.05 -0.48
CA ARG A 57 11.41 -7.68 -0.99
C ARG A 57 12.89 -7.32 -1.04
N LYS A 58 13.30 -6.58 -2.07
CA LYS A 58 14.70 -6.16 -2.27
C LYS A 58 14.99 -4.78 -1.68
N HIS A 59 13.96 -3.95 -1.50
CA HIS A 59 14.09 -2.63 -0.92
C HIS A 59 14.16 -2.68 0.61
N THR A 60 14.69 -1.62 1.19
CA THR A 60 14.74 -1.37 2.64
C THR A 60 13.77 -0.25 3.03
N GLY A 61 13.56 -0.07 4.32
CA GLY A 61 12.85 1.10 4.85
C GLY A 61 13.51 2.42 4.43
N ALA A 62 14.85 2.47 4.38
CA ALA A 62 15.58 3.64 3.89
C ALA A 62 15.34 3.91 2.39
N ASP A 63 15.21 2.87 1.56
CA ASP A 63 14.84 3.03 0.14
C ASP A 63 13.44 3.63 0.00
N THR A 64 12.51 3.22 0.86
CA THR A 64 11.16 3.79 0.90
C THR A 64 11.19 5.29 1.20
N VAL A 65 11.93 5.70 2.22
CA VAL A 65 12.09 7.13 2.57
C VAL A 65 12.67 7.90 1.39
N ARG A 66 13.76 7.41 0.79
CA ARG A 66 14.38 8.06 -0.38
C ARG A 66 13.43 8.20 -1.57
N ALA A 67 12.66 7.15 -1.88
CA ALA A 67 11.68 7.19 -2.97
C ALA A 67 10.57 8.20 -2.69
N TYR A 68 10.07 8.25 -1.45
CA TYR A 68 9.06 9.19 -1.02
C TYR A 68 9.56 10.64 -1.08
N GLU A 69 10.72 10.94 -0.50
CA GLU A 69 11.33 12.28 -0.52
C GLU A 69 11.64 12.73 -1.95
N MET A 70 12.11 11.81 -2.81
CA MET A 70 12.33 12.10 -4.23
C MET A 70 11.01 12.49 -4.90
N ALA A 71 9.93 11.74 -4.69
CA ALA A 71 8.63 12.06 -5.24
C ALA A 71 8.13 13.43 -4.76
N ARG A 72 8.26 13.72 -3.46
CA ARG A 72 7.94 15.04 -2.90
C ARG A 72 8.75 16.16 -3.53
N SER A 73 10.08 15.99 -3.66
CA SER A 73 10.96 16.99 -4.26
C SER A 73 10.62 17.29 -5.73
N MET A 74 9.96 16.37 -6.41
CA MET A 74 9.48 16.52 -7.78
C MET A 74 8.03 17.02 -7.89
N GLY A 75 7.44 17.41 -6.75
CA GLY A 75 6.13 18.05 -6.69
C GLY A 75 4.93 17.09 -6.70
N PHE A 76 5.11 15.81 -6.36
CA PHE A 76 3.97 14.94 -6.08
C PHE A 76 3.41 15.28 -4.70
N ASP A 77 2.17 15.72 -4.67
CA ASP A 77 1.42 16.15 -3.48
C ASP A 77 0.25 15.23 -3.14
N ASP A 78 0.15 14.09 -3.82
CA ASP A 78 -0.81 13.03 -3.52
C ASP A 78 -0.10 11.66 -3.65
N ILE A 79 0.38 11.17 -2.50
CA ILE A 79 1.11 9.92 -2.41
C ILE A 79 0.35 8.96 -1.50
N ASN A 80 0.09 7.75 -1.99
CA ASN A 80 -0.43 6.65 -1.20
C ASN A 80 0.70 5.74 -0.72
N MET A 81 0.56 5.19 0.48
CA MET A 81 1.44 4.14 1.01
C MET A 81 0.62 2.91 1.40
N ASP A 82 1.02 1.72 0.91
CA ASP A 82 0.40 0.46 1.30
C ASP A 82 1.21 -0.23 2.40
N LEU A 83 0.52 -0.63 3.45
CA LEU A 83 1.04 -1.43 4.55
C LEU A 83 0.35 -2.79 4.60
N ILE A 84 1.06 -3.80 5.09
CA ILE A 84 0.49 -5.12 5.33
C ILE A 84 0.69 -5.46 6.82
N ALA A 85 -0.40 -5.61 7.55
CA ALA A 85 -0.39 -6.08 8.92
C ALA A 85 -0.22 -7.61 8.97
N ALA A 86 0.45 -8.07 10.02
CA ALA A 86 0.66 -9.49 10.31
C ALA A 86 1.54 -10.22 9.28
N LEU A 87 2.52 -9.54 8.73
CA LEU A 87 3.56 -10.19 7.94
C LEU A 87 4.30 -11.27 8.75
N PRO A 88 4.87 -12.31 8.11
CA PRO A 88 5.55 -13.39 8.81
C PRO A 88 6.63 -12.91 9.77
N GLY A 89 6.49 -13.25 11.05
CA GLY A 89 7.41 -12.83 12.12
C GLY A 89 7.30 -11.38 12.56
N GLU A 90 6.36 -10.62 12.06
CA GLU A 90 6.10 -9.26 12.50
C GLU A 90 5.24 -9.26 13.77
N THR A 91 5.68 -8.51 14.78
CA THR A 91 4.94 -8.31 16.03
C THR A 91 4.19 -6.98 16.03
N PRO A 92 3.20 -6.76 16.91
CA PRO A 92 2.53 -5.46 17.04
C PRO A 92 3.50 -4.30 17.27
N GLU A 93 4.61 -4.51 18.00
CA GLU A 93 5.62 -3.49 18.26
C GLU A 93 6.41 -3.13 16.99
N VAL A 94 6.70 -4.11 16.12
CA VAL A 94 7.36 -3.87 14.82
C VAL A 94 6.42 -3.10 13.90
N PHE A 95 5.15 -3.50 13.86
CA PHE A 95 4.14 -2.80 13.08
C PHE A 95 3.88 -1.37 13.60
N SER A 96 3.92 -1.18 14.93
CA SER A 96 3.83 0.16 15.54
C SER A 96 4.94 1.09 15.03
N ARG A 97 6.19 0.60 14.97
CA ARG A 97 7.31 1.38 14.40
C ARG A 97 7.13 1.68 12.92
N THR A 98 6.52 0.78 12.17
CA THR A 98 6.14 1.03 10.78
C THR A 98 5.12 2.18 10.68
N LEU A 99 4.12 2.21 11.56
CA LEU A 99 3.15 3.31 11.64
C LEU A 99 3.82 4.64 12.03
N ASP A 100 4.79 4.62 12.96
CA ASP A 100 5.56 5.82 13.32
C ASP A 100 6.20 6.44 12.08
N ARG A 101 6.88 5.63 11.28
CA ARG A 101 7.55 6.09 10.05
C ARG A 101 6.57 6.62 8.99
N VAL A 102 5.42 5.98 8.82
CA VAL A 102 4.38 6.45 7.90
C VAL A 102 3.81 7.79 8.36
N ILE A 103 3.51 7.94 9.65
CA ILE A 103 2.98 9.18 10.22
C ILE A 103 4.00 10.32 10.09
N GLU A 104 5.29 10.04 10.31
CA GLU A 104 6.37 11.03 10.11
C GLU A 104 6.50 11.49 8.66
N LEU A 105 6.32 10.59 7.69
CA LEU A 105 6.35 10.92 6.27
C LEU A 105 5.10 11.69 5.81
N ASP A 106 4.01 11.54 6.51
CA ASP A 106 2.76 12.29 6.33
C ASP A 106 2.17 12.19 4.91
N PRO A 107 1.96 10.97 4.34
CA PRO A 107 1.36 10.80 3.02
C PRO A 107 -0.11 11.23 3.00
N GLU A 108 -0.67 11.49 1.82
CA GLU A 108 -2.08 11.87 1.67
C GLU A 108 -3.02 10.72 1.93
N SER A 109 -2.57 9.50 1.66
CA SER A 109 -3.36 8.31 1.93
C SER A 109 -2.49 7.11 2.33
N VAL A 110 -3.10 6.22 3.10
CA VAL A 110 -2.50 4.98 3.57
C VAL A 110 -3.51 3.87 3.41
N THR A 111 -3.11 2.76 2.79
CA THR A 111 -3.92 1.55 2.76
C THR A 111 -3.31 0.52 3.70
N VAL A 112 -4.11 0.00 4.62
CA VAL A 112 -3.68 -1.05 5.53
C VAL A 112 -4.36 -2.35 5.14
N HIS A 113 -3.56 -3.30 4.66
CA HIS A 113 -3.99 -4.64 4.31
C HIS A 113 -3.76 -5.59 5.48
N ALA A 114 -4.68 -6.50 5.69
CA ALA A 114 -4.42 -7.70 6.49
C ALA A 114 -3.82 -8.78 5.58
N LEU A 115 -2.78 -9.46 6.04
CA LEU A 115 -2.13 -10.48 5.24
C LEU A 115 -3.11 -11.58 4.81
N ALA A 116 -3.24 -11.79 3.51
CA ALA A 116 -3.95 -12.92 2.92
C ALA A 116 -2.95 -13.80 2.16
N ILE A 117 -2.74 -15.03 2.63
CA ILE A 117 -1.80 -15.96 2.00
C ILE A 117 -2.54 -16.79 0.95
N LYS A 118 -2.30 -16.50 -0.31
CA LYS A 118 -2.83 -17.32 -1.42
C LYS A 118 -2.06 -18.65 -1.49
N ARG A 119 -2.77 -19.77 -1.69
CA ARG A 119 -2.19 -21.13 -1.78
C ARG A 119 -1.09 -21.26 -2.83
N SER A 120 -1.19 -20.53 -3.93
CA SER A 120 -0.22 -20.52 -5.03
C SER A 120 0.90 -19.48 -4.88
N SER A 121 1.05 -18.83 -3.72
CA SER A 121 2.08 -17.83 -3.54
C SER A 121 3.40 -18.44 -3.10
N ARG A 122 4.53 -17.86 -3.55
CA ARG A 122 5.87 -18.24 -3.07
C ARG A 122 6.02 -18.14 -1.55
N LEU A 123 5.26 -17.22 -0.94
CA LEU A 123 5.23 -17.10 0.51
C LEU A 123 4.59 -18.32 1.17
N HIS A 124 3.51 -18.84 0.59
CA HIS A 124 2.89 -20.09 1.05
C HIS A 124 3.86 -21.28 0.92
N GLU A 125 4.56 -21.39 -0.21
CA GLU A 125 5.57 -22.43 -0.43
C GLU A 125 6.68 -22.36 0.61
N ARG A 126 7.27 -21.19 0.86
CA ARG A 126 8.32 -20.99 1.86
C ARG A 126 7.86 -21.34 3.28
N LEU A 127 6.64 -20.98 3.66
CA LEU A 127 6.11 -21.26 4.98
C LEU A 127 5.77 -22.75 5.20
N HIS A 128 5.42 -23.49 4.15
CA HIS A 128 4.95 -24.88 4.25
C HIS A 128 5.97 -25.92 3.80
N VAL A 129 6.81 -25.63 2.80
CA VAL A 129 7.75 -26.60 2.20
C VAL A 129 9.12 -26.51 2.85
N GLU A 130 9.61 -25.31 3.16
CA GLU A 130 10.95 -25.12 3.71
C GLU A 130 11.02 -25.26 5.24
N GLY A 131 9.85 -25.47 5.90
CA GLY A 131 9.77 -25.67 7.37
C GLY A 131 10.39 -24.58 8.22
N GLY A 132 10.63 -23.40 7.66
CA GLY A 132 11.61 -22.50 8.17
C GLY A 132 11.23 -21.04 8.38
N GLY A 133 10.03 -20.61 8.09
CA GLY A 133 9.62 -19.24 8.37
C GLY A 133 8.71 -19.16 9.61
N PRO A 134 8.86 -18.14 10.48
CA PRO A 134 7.86 -17.91 11.51
C PRO A 134 6.49 -17.71 10.82
N ALA A 135 5.47 -18.38 11.38
CA ALA A 135 4.10 -18.25 10.91
C ALA A 135 3.67 -16.78 10.88
N PRO A 136 2.70 -16.40 10.04
CA PRO A 136 2.03 -15.12 10.17
C PRO A 136 1.58 -14.91 11.62
N ALA A 137 1.50 -13.66 12.06
CA ALA A 137 0.96 -13.36 13.38
C ALA A 137 -0.38 -14.07 13.57
N ALA A 138 -0.61 -14.62 14.75
CA ALA A 138 -1.90 -15.23 15.08
C ALA A 138 -3.04 -14.23 14.79
N ALA A 139 -4.24 -14.74 14.52
CA ALA A 139 -5.38 -13.89 14.18
C ALA A 139 -5.62 -12.73 15.19
N GLY A 140 -5.33 -12.96 16.47
CA GLY A 140 -5.35 -11.92 17.50
C GLY A 140 -4.36 -10.80 17.28
N GLY A 141 -3.11 -11.11 16.91
CA GLY A 141 -2.09 -10.11 16.62
C GLY A 141 -2.42 -9.28 15.35
N ALA A 142 -3.00 -9.91 14.34
CA ALA A 142 -3.46 -9.20 13.15
C ALA A 142 -4.58 -8.20 13.47
N ALA A 143 -5.57 -8.61 14.29
CA ALA A 143 -6.65 -7.73 14.72
C ALA A 143 -6.14 -6.55 15.56
N GLU A 144 -5.18 -6.78 16.45
CA GLU A 144 -4.53 -5.75 17.23
C GLU A 144 -3.80 -4.72 16.33
N MET A 145 -3.02 -5.17 15.34
CA MET A 145 -2.33 -4.30 14.39
C MET A 145 -3.30 -3.44 13.57
N ILE A 146 -4.39 -4.02 13.08
CA ILE A 146 -5.43 -3.29 12.33
C ILE A 146 -6.13 -2.26 13.23
N ALA A 147 -6.45 -2.62 14.46
CA ALA A 147 -7.05 -1.69 15.43
C ALA A 147 -6.09 -0.54 15.77
N MET A 148 -4.81 -0.84 15.96
CA MET A 148 -3.75 0.16 16.19
C MET A 148 -3.62 1.11 14.99
N ALA A 149 -3.57 0.58 13.76
CA ALA A 149 -3.52 1.40 12.55
C ALA A 149 -4.72 2.35 12.46
N ARG A 150 -5.93 1.83 12.70
CA ARG A 150 -7.15 2.64 12.70
C ARG A 150 -7.08 3.78 13.71
N ALA A 151 -6.70 3.48 14.95
CA ALA A 151 -6.62 4.47 16.02
C ALA A 151 -5.61 5.57 15.67
N ARG A 152 -4.37 5.18 15.35
CA ARG A 152 -3.27 6.12 15.12
C ARG A 152 -3.44 6.95 13.85
N LEU A 153 -3.88 6.36 12.74
CA LEU A 153 -4.15 7.10 11.52
C LEU A 153 -5.31 8.07 11.70
N THR A 154 -6.38 7.66 12.43
CA THR A 154 -7.50 8.56 12.69
C THR A 154 -7.09 9.73 13.59
N GLU A 155 -6.28 9.50 14.60
CA GLU A 155 -5.69 10.53 15.46
C GLU A 155 -4.79 11.49 14.65
N GLY A 156 -4.01 10.97 13.70
CA GLY A 156 -3.17 11.74 12.78
C GLY A 156 -3.94 12.51 11.69
N GLY A 157 -5.28 12.42 11.66
CA GLY A 157 -6.13 13.19 10.75
C GLY A 157 -6.55 12.47 9.47
N TRP A 158 -6.10 11.24 9.24
CA TRP A 158 -6.62 10.42 8.15
C TRP A 158 -8.02 9.90 8.49
N ARG A 159 -8.87 9.73 7.47
CA ARG A 159 -10.22 9.17 7.61
C ARG A 159 -10.34 7.91 6.78
N PRO A 160 -10.97 6.82 7.30
CA PRO A 160 -11.29 5.67 6.47
C PRO A 160 -12.27 6.12 5.38
N TYR A 161 -12.03 5.70 4.13
CA TYR A 161 -12.86 6.10 2.99
C TYR A 161 -13.31 4.93 2.12
N TYR A 162 -12.65 3.76 2.21
CA TYR A 162 -13.12 2.51 1.64
C TYR A 162 -12.62 1.33 2.46
N LEU A 163 -13.32 0.22 2.35
CA LEU A 163 -12.92 -1.06 2.94
C LEU A 163 -13.30 -2.21 2.02
N TYR A 164 -12.53 -3.29 2.08
CA TYR A 164 -12.89 -4.53 1.40
C TYR A 164 -12.33 -5.76 2.12
N ARG A 165 -13.02 -6.91 1.91
CA ARG A 165 -12.56 -8.20 2.44
C ARG A 165 -12.06 -9.10 1.33
N GLN A 166 -10.95 -9.75 1.54
CA GLN A 166 -10.46 -10.83 0.67
C GLN A 166 -10.89 -12.19 1.23
N LYS A 167 -11.14 -13.15 0.35
CA LYS A 167 -11.32 -14.54 0.74
C LYS A 167 -10.01 -15.06 1.36
N TYR A 168 -10.13 -15.90 2.41
CA TYR A 168 -8.99 -16.52 3.10
C TYR A 168 -8.10 -15.59 3.94
N MET A 169 -8.64 -14.49 4.42
CA MET A 169 -7.97 -13.67 5.43
C MET A 169 -8.09 -14.30 6.83
N ALA A 170 -7.02 -14.24 7.60
CA ALA A 170 -7.07 -14.63 9.00
C ALA A 170 -8.03 -13.71 9.77
N GLY A 171 -9.00 -14.29 10.50
CA GLY A 171 -9.87 -13.53 11.42
C GLY A 171 -10.94 -12.66 10.79
N ASN A 172 -11.31 -12.85 9.50
CA ASN A 172 -12.32 -12.01 8.81
C ASN A 172 -12.00 -10.50 8.86
N LEU A 173 -10.73 -10.14 8.88
CA LEU A 173 -10.28 -8.75 8.94
C LEU A 173 -10.54 -8.02 7.61
N GLU A 174 -10.58 -6.70 7.67
CA GLU A 174 -10.81 -5.84 6.52
C GLU A 174 -9.53 -5.14 6.10
N ASN A 175 -9.36 -4.95 4.80
CA ASN A 175 -8.41 -4.00 4.25
C ASN A 175 -9.07 -2.64 4.23
N VAL A 176 -8.42 -1.61 4.74
CA VAL A 176 -9.00 -0.28 4.87
C VAL A 176 -8.07 0.76 4.26
N GLY A 177 -8.64 1.58 3.39
CA GLY A 177 -7.97 2.79 2.89
C GLY A 177 -8.32 4.00 3.75
N TYR A 178 -7.28 4.73 4.12
CA TYR A 178 -7.36 5.97 4.89
C TYR A 178 -6.83 7.10 4.03
N ALA A 179 -7.48 8.26 4.08
CA ALA A 179 -7.04 9.45 3.35
C ALA A 179 -7.24 10.71 4.19
N LYS A 180 -6.41 11.71 3.94
CA LYS A 180 -6.65 13.07 4.41
C LYS A 180 -7.88 13.66 3.71
N PRO A 181 -8.55 14.68 4.29
CA PRO A 181 -9.70 15.32 3.66
C PRO A 181 -9.40 15.77 2.23
N GLY A 182 -10.26 15.38 1.28
CA GLY A 182 -10.10 15.72 -0.14
C GLY A 182 -9.05 14.91 -0.91
N ARG A 183 -8.45 13.87 -0.30
CA ARG A 183 -7.39 13.03 -0.91
C ARG A 183 -7.82 11.56 -1.10
N ALA A 184 -9.11 11.28 -1.05
CA ALA A 184 -9.63 9.94 -1.33
C ALA A 184 -9.48 9.61 -2.84
N CYS A 185 -9.03 8.40 -3.17
CA CYS A 185 -8.91 7.93 -4.55
C CYS A 185 -10.28 7.58 -5.10
N LEU A 186 -10.69 8.23 -6.18
CA LEU A 186 -12.02 8.06 -6.78
C LEU A 186 -12.18 6.65 -7.37
N TYR A 187 -11.12 6.09 -7.96
CA TYR A 187 -11.13 4.71 -8.44
C TYR A 187 -11.48 3.71 -7.32
N ASN A 188 -10.85 3.86 -6.14
CA ASN A 188 -11.12 2.95 -5.03
C ASN A 188 -12.58 3.07 -4.54
N ILE A 189 -13.12 4.28 -4.45
CA ILE A 189 -14.52 4.50 -4.10
C ILE A 189 -15.43 3.86 -5.14
N GLY A 190 -15.28 4.21 -6.41
CA GLY A 190 -16.14 3.72 -7.49
C GLY A 190 -16.13 2.20 -7.63
N ASN A 191 -14.96 1.57 -7.42
CA ASN A 191 -14.81 0.13 -7.49
C ASN A 191 -15.41 -0.60 -6.27
N MET A 192 -15.23 -0.06 -5.06
CA MET A 192 -15.71 -0.71 -3.83
C MET A 192 -17.21 -0.49 -3.59
N GLU A 193 -17.74 0.66 -3.95
CA GLU A 193 -19.17 0.99 -3.86
C GLU A 193 -19.96 0.51 -5.10
N GLU A 194 -19.28 -0.14 -6.06
CA GLU A 194 -19.90 -0.62 -7.32
C GLU A 194 -20.67 0.48 -8.07
N THR A 195 -20.26 1.74 -7.91
CA THR A 195 -20.94 2.89 -8.52
C THR A 195 -20.41 3.23 -9.92
N ALA A 196 -19.34 2.56 -10.36
CA ALA A 196 -18.73 2.78 -11.66
C ALA A 196 -18.40 1.46 -12.37
N SER A 197 -18.49 1.46 -13.70
CA SER A 197 -18.02 0.33 -14.50
C SER A 197 -16.49 0.37 -14.58
N VAL A 198 -15.85 -0.79 -14.40
CA VAL A 198 -14.39 -0.94 -14.52
C VAL A 198 -14.07 -1.59 -15.86
N LEU A 199 -13.33 -0.87 -16.70
CA LEU A 199 -12.79 -1.40 -17.96
C LEU A 199 -11.30 -1.70 -17.78
N ALA A 200 -10.92 -2.97 -17.82
CA ALA A 200 -9.54 -3.40 -17.75
C ALA A 200 -8.93 -3.55 -19.15
N LEU A 201 -7.72 -3.03 -19.34
CA LEU A 201 -6.94 -3.16 -20.57
C LEU A 201 -5.62 -3.85 -20.23
N GLY A 202 -5.27 -4.90 -20.99
CA GLY A 202 -4.05 -5.67 -20.81
C GLY A 202 -4.31 -7.12 -20.38
N ALA A 203 -3.22 -7.88 -20.21
CA ALA A 203 -3.29 -9.24 -19.69
C ALA A 203 -3.56 -9.22 -18.18
N GLY A 204 -4.64 -9.89 -17.76
CA GLY A 204 -4.98 -10.10 -16.36
C GLY A 204 -4.24 -11.31 -15.78
#